data_648f1a929cb2340857f18dbf65e0a2d7
#
_entry.id   648f1a929cb2340857f18dbf65e0a2d7
#
_cell.length_a   1.000
_cell.length_b   1.000
_cell.length_c   1.000
_cell.angle_alpha   90.00
_cell.angle_beta   90.00
_cell.angle_gamma   90.00
#
_symmetry.space_group_name_H-M   'P 1'
#
loop_
_entity.id
_entity.type
_entity.pdbx_description
1 polymer ?
#
loop_
_entity_poly.entity_id
_entity_poly.type
_entity_poly.pdbx_seq_one_letter_code
_entity_poly.pdbx_strand_id
1 'polypeptide(L)'
;MALVPYVENSLPALSKFHNSSAQFRFANHDLRLAQDWKKHGVAAVVWDAAVVMCMYLELGKVDLKGKEVIELGAGTGLVGIVAALMDAKVTITDREPALDFLSANVKANLPQDSQVSVTVSELTWGEGLERYPAGGFDIVLGADIIYLENTFVPLLQTLDHLCSDTTVVLLACKIRYERDTNFLGMLKKQFSVEEVYYENQRDIHVYKAWKLKQRRDL
;
A
#
# COMPACT_ATOMS: atom_id res chain seq x y z
N MET A 1 45.05 8.47 -18.76
CA MET A 1 43.72 7.92 -18.36
C MET A 1 42.68 8.91 -18.81
N ALA A 2 41.83 8.54 -19.76
CA ALA A 2 40.74 9.40 -20.20
C ALA A 2 39.60 9.25 -19.16
N LEU A 3 39.19 10.34 -18.53
CA LEU A 3 37.98 10.40 -17.69
C LEU A 3 36.78 10.26 -18.63
N VAL A 4 36.03 9.18 -18.46
CA VAL A 4 34.71 9.03 -19.12
C VAL A 4 33.80 10.05 -18.50
N PRO A 5 33.14 10.95 -19.26
CA PRO A 5 32.20 11.89 -18.69
C PRO A 5 31.01 11.12 -18.08
N TYR A 6 30.73 11.39 -16.82
CA TYR A 6 29.52 10.90 -16.15
C TYR A 6 28.31 11.57 -16.78
N VAL A 7 27.49 10.81 -17.48
CA VAL A 7 26.22 11.29 -18.03
C VAL A 7 25.13 10.97 -17.02
N GLU A 8 24.63 12.00 -16.33
CA GLU A 8 23.62 11.92 -15.27
C GLU A 8 22.27 11.31 -15.72
N ASN A 9 22.07 11.21 -17.03
CA ASN A 9 20.82 10.71 -17.65
C ASN A 9 20.75 9.17 -17.83
N SER A 10 21.70 8.41 -17.31
CA SER A 10 21.80 6.97 -17.62
C SER A 10 21.16 6.02 -16.61
N LEU A 11 20.48 6.52 -15.54
CA LEU A 11 19.80 5.69 -14.55
C LEU A 11 18.31 6.02 -14.48
N PRO A 12 17.47 5.40 -15.34
CA PRO A 12 16.01 5.61 -15.31
C PRO A 12 15.38 5.36 -13.92
N ALA A 13 15.97 4.47 -13.12
CA ALA A 13 15.52 4.16 -11.77
C ALA A 13 15.63 5.34 -10.80
N LEU A 14 16.52 6.30 -11.03
CA LEU A 14 16.70 7.48 -10.16
C LEU A 14 15.86 8.69 -10.61
N SER A 15 15.39 8.72 -11.84
CA SER A 15 14.63 9.86 -12.36
C SER A 15 13.34 10.10 -11.60
N LYS A 16 12.70 9.04 -11.08
CA LYS A 16 11.45 9.15 -10.28
C LYS A 16 11.63 9.99 -9.01
N PHE A 17 12.82 10.04 -8.41
CA PHE A 17 13.10 10.85 -7.21
C PHE A 17 13.24 12.35 -7.49
N HIS A 18 13.40 12.72 -8.77
CA HIS A 18 13.53 14.11 -9.20
C HIS A 18 12.24 14.66 -9.81
N ASN A 19 11.27 13.80 -10.12
CA ASN A 19 10.00 14.22 -10.69
C ASN A 19 9.08 14.76 -9.60
N SER A 20 8.47 15.93 -9.85
CA SER A 20 7.50 16.54 -8.94
C SER A 20 6.09 15.92 -9.03
N SER A 21 5.86 15.05 -9.99
CA SER A 21 4.60 14.31 -10.12
C SER A 21 4.78 13.03 -10.94
N ALA A 22 3.89 12.07 -10.73
CA ALA A 22 3.73 10.86 -11.54
C ALA A 22 2.30 10.80 -12.09
N GLN A 23 2.15 10.28 -13.32
CA GLN A 23 0.84 10.16 -13.98
C GLN A 23 0.52 8.71 -14.26
N PHE A 24 -0.72 8.33 -14.00
CA PHE A 24 -1.25 6.99 -14.22
C PHE A 24 -2.67 7.06 -14.75
N ARG A 25 -3.12 5.96 -15.35
CA ARG A 25 -4.53 5.78 -15.70
C ARG A 25 -5.02 4.49 -15.05
N PHE A 26 -5.94 4.63 -14.09
CA PHE A 26 -6.58 3.53 -13.37
C PHE A 26 -8.06 3.79 -13.19
N ALA A 27 -8.87 2.75 -13.10
CA ALA A 27 -10.32 2.82 -12.92
C ALA A 27 -10.99 3.81 -13.91
N ASN A 28 -10.49 3.87 -15.15
CA ASN A 28 -10.90 4.82 -16.21
C ASN A 28 -10.66 6.31 -15.89
N HIS A 29 -9.82 6.64 -14.87
CA HIS A 29 -9.46 8.00 -14.50
C HIS A 29 -7.98 8.27 -14.77
N ASP A 30 -7.67 9.48 -15.22
CA ASP A 30 -6.30 9.99 -15.33
C ASP A 30 -5.90 10.58 -13.97
N LEU A 31 -4.90 9.99 -13.33
CA LEU A 31 -4.42 10.34 -12.00
C LEU A 31 -3.08 11.08 -12.11
N ARG A 32 -2.93 12.15 -11.32
CA ARG A 32 -1.67 12.87 -11.20
C ARG A 32 -1.27 13.01 -9.74
N LEU A 33 -0.35 12.16 -9.30
CA LEU A 33 0.16 12.16 -7.93
C LEU A 33 1.32 13.15 -7.84
N ALA A 34 1.23 14.12 -6.92
CA ALA A 34 2.38 14.94 -6.56
C ALA A 34 3.46 14.08 -5.90
N GLN A 35 4.72 14.42 -6.12
CA GLN A 35 5.90 13.79 -5.52
C GLN A 35 6.85 14.87 -4.99
N ASP A 36 7.43 14.64 -3.80
CA ASP A 36 8.43 15.54 -3.21
C ASP A 36 9.39 14.74 -2.30
N TRP A 37 10.30 14.01 -2.94
CA TRP A 37 11.34 13.24 -2.24
C TRP A 37 12.16 14.08 -1.27
N LYS A 38 12.49 15.31 -1.65
CA LYS A 38 13.37 16.17 -0.85
C LYS A 38 12.73 16.56 0.48
N LYS A 39 11.42 16.79 0.48
CA LYS A 39 10.70 17.25 1.66
C LYS A 39 10.16 16.10 2.52
N HIS A 40 9.64 15.04 1.89
CA HIS A 40 8.89 13.99 2.58
C HIS A 40 9.51 12.58 2.45
N GLY A 41 10.64 12.46 1.72
CA GLY A 41 11.35 11.20 1.57
C GLY A 41 10.51 10.10 0.90
N VAL A 42 10.62 8.89 1.45
CA VAL A 42 10.00 7.66 0.89
C VAL A 42 8.48 7.73 0.76
N ALA A 43 7.80 8.49 1.61
CA ALA A 43 6.34 8.64 1.57
C ALA A 43 5.85 9.47 0.37
N ALA A 44 6.71 10.28 -0.23
CA ALA A 44 6.33 11.20 -1.32
C ALA A 44 6.80 10.75 -2.70
N VAL A 45 6.90 9.45 -2.93
CA VAL A 45 7.22 8.86 -4.24
C VAL A 45 6.28 7.69 -4.49
N VAL A 46 5.80 7.55 -5.72
CA VAL A 46 5.04 6.37 -6.13
C VAL A 46 5.99 5.19 -6.33
N TRP A 47 5.83 4.14 -5.55
CA TRP A 47 6.61 2.91 -5.67
C TRP A 47 5.97 1.92 -6.64
N ASP A 48 6.80 1.12 -7.29
CA ASP A 48 6.33 0.14 -8.30
C ASP A 48 5.31 -0.86 -7.72
N ALA A 49 5.45 -1.21 -6.43
CA ALA A 49 4.49 -2.08 -5.76
C ALA A 49 3.08 -1.47 -5.66
N ALA A 50 2.96 -0.15 -5.51
CA ALA A 50 1.66 0.53 -5.53
C ALA A 50 1.03 0.47 -6.94
N VAL A 51 1.84 0.66 -7.99
CA VAL A 51 1.38 0.53 -9.38
C VAL A 51 0.89 -0.88 -9.67
N VAL A 52 1.65 -1.90 -9.26
CA VAL A 52 1.30 -3.30 -9.47
C VAL A 52 0.07 -3.71 -8.65
N MET A 53 -0.07 -3.19 -7.42
CA MET A 53 -1.29 -3.39 -6.64
C MET A 53 -2.51 -2.83 -7.38
N CYS A 54 -2.45 -1.62 -7.92
CA CYS A 54 -3.53 -1.04 -8.72
C CYS A 54 -3.86 -1.89 -9.96
N MET A 55 -2.84 -2.35 -10.68
CA MET A 55 -3.03 -3.28 -11.81
C MET A 55 -3.75 -4.56 -11.37
N TYR A 56 -3.37 -5.14 -10.23
CA TYR A 56 -4.00 -6.34 -9.70
C TYR A 56 -5.48 -6.10 -9.30
N LEU A 57 -5.78 -4.96 -8.67
CA LEU A 57 -7.16 -4.59 -8.34
C LEU A 57 -8.03 -4.47 -9.58
N GLU A 58 -7.53 -3.86 -10.67
CA GLU A 58 -8.26 -3.75 -11.96
C GLU A 58 -8.52 -5.10 -12.64
N LEU A 59 -7.81 -6.18 -12.30
CA LEU A 59 -8.14 -7.52 -12.81
C LEU A 59 -9.51 -8.01 -12.32
N GLY A 60 -10.15 -7.33 -11.37
CA GLY A 60 -11.48 -7.66 -10.86
C GLY A 60 -11.54 -8.98 -10.06
N LYS A 61 -10.37 -9.49 -9.61
CA LYS A 61 -10.32 -10.72 -8.79
C LYS A 61 -10.70 -10.49 -7.34
N VAL A 62 -10.77 -9.24 -6.93
CA VAL A 62 -11.19 -8.81 -5.59
C VAL A 62 -12.32 -7.82 -5.76
N ASP A 63 -13.49 -8.15 -5.20
CA ASP A 63 -14.63 -7.25 -5.21
C ASP A 63 -14.43 -6.15 -4.16
N LEU A 64 -14.31 -4.91 -4.64
CA LEU A 64 -14.11 -3.71 -3.81
C LEU A 64 -15.41 -2.96 -3.56
N LYS A 65 -16.45 -3.19 -4.37
CA LYS A 65 -17.66 -2.37 -4.34
C LYS A 65 -18.37 -2.44 -2.99
N GLY A 66 -18.48 -1.27 -2.35
CA GLY A 66 -19.13 -1.11 -1.05
C GLY A 66 -18.38 -1.72 0.13
N LYS A 67 -17.13 -2.23 -0.09
CA LYS A 67 -16.29 -2.82 0.94
C LYS A 67 -15.64 -1.77 1.83
N GLU A 68 -15.52 -2.07 3.10
CA GLU A 68 -14.73 -1.31 4.07
C GLU A 68 -13.25 -1.68 3.88
N VAL A 69 -12.46 -0.75 3.35
CA VAL A 69 -11.05 -0.96 2.97
C VAL A 69 -10.15 -0.05 3.78
N ILE A 70 -9.02 -0.55 4.24
CA ILE A 70 -7.95 0.27 4.82
C ILE A 70 -6.65 0.07 4.07
N GLU A 71 -5.96 1.17 3.74
CA GLU A 71 -4.60 1.15 3.20
C GLU A 71 -3.61 1.53 4.30
N LEU A 72 -2.55 0.73 4.45
CA LEU A 72 -1.47 0.91 5.40
C LEU A 72 -0.22 1.49 4.71
N GLY A 73 0.35 2.57 5.25
CA GLY A 73 1.56 3.18 4.71
C GLY A 73 1.36 3.71 3.29
N ALA A 74 0.30 4.46 3.07
CA ALA A 74 -0.20 4.86 1.77
C ALA A 74 0.76 5.77 0.96
N GLY A 75 1.65 6.49 1.64
CA GLY A 75 2.58 7.41 0.99
C GLY A 75 1.88 8.46 0.14
N THR A 76 1.93 8.30 -1.19
CA THR A 76 1.23 9.18 -2.12
C THR A 76 -0.27 8.94 -2.22
N GLY A 77 -0.78 7.81 -1.70
CA GLY A 77 -2.20 7.46 -1.69
C GLY A 77 -2.71 6.78 -2.97
N LEU A 78 -1.84 6.37 -3.89
CA LEU A 78 -2.26 5.82 -5.18
C LEU A 78 -3.23 4.64 -5.03
N VAL A 79 -2.92 3.68 -4.16
CA VAL A 79 -3.72 2.44 -4.05
C VAL A 79 -5.09 2.73 -3.45
N GLY A 80 -5.16 3.53 -2.37
CA GLY A 80 -6.43 3.92 -1.75
C GLY A 80 -7.29 4.77 -2.67
N ILE A 81 -6.70 5.68 -3.46
CA ILE A 81 -7.41 6.45 -4.48
C ILE A 81 -8.04 5.50 -5.51
N VAL A 82 -7.27 4.53 -6.03
CA VAL A 82 -7.79 3.57 -7.01
C VAL A 82 -8.89 2.69 -6.41
N ALA A 83 -8.72 2.23 -5.16
CA ALA A 83 -9.77 1.45 -4.47
C ALA A 83 -11.06 2.28 -4.31
N ALA A 84 -10.97 3.57 -3.99
CA ALA A 84 -12.12 4.46 -3.89
C ALA A 84 -12.81 4.68 -5.24
N LEU A 85 -12.04 4.82 -6.33
CA LEU A 85 -12.58 4.91 -7.70
C LEU A 85 -13.24 3.61 -8.18
N MET A 86 -12.98 2.50 -7.49
CA MET A 86 -13.64 1.20 -7.68
C MET A 86 -14.77 0.97 -6.67
N ASP A 87 -15.38 2.04 -6.16
CA ASP A 87 -16.55 2.05 -5.27
C ASP A 87 -16.31 1.47 -3.86
N ALA A 88 -15.07 1.39 -3.37
CA ALA A 88 -14.78 1.05 -1.98
C ALA A 88 -15.02 2.25 -1.04
N LYS A 89 -15.30 1.95 0.24
CA LYS A 89 -15.18 2.92 1.34
C LYS A 89 -13.80 2.78 1.95
N VAL A 90 -12.94 3.80 1.79
CA VAL A 90 -11.52 3.64 2.05
C VAL A 90 -11.04 4.53 3.19
N THR A 91 -10.36 3.92 4.16
CA THR A 91 -9.54 4.61 5.13
C THR A 91 -8.08 4.54 4.66
N ILE A 92 -7.53 5.66 4.21
CA ILE A 92 -6.16 5.76 3.69
C ILE A 92 -5.26 6.23 4.83
N THR A 93 -4.27 5.42 5.22
CA THR A 93 -3.49 5.72 6.43
C THR A 93 -1.99 5.82 6.17
N ASP A 94 -1.37 6.73 6.91
CA ASP A 94 0.08 6.85 7.05
C ASP A 94 0.40 7.49 8.42
N ARG A 95 1.69 7.68 8.71
CA ARG A 95 2.13 8.42 9.90
C ARG A 95 1.83 9.91 9.75
N GLU A 96 1.66 10.60 10.88
CA GLU A 96 1.30 12.00 10.95
C GLU A 96 2.07 12.91 9.97
N PRO A 97 3.41 12.85 9.82
CA PRO A 97 4.15 13.75 8.93
C PRO A 97 3.84 13.61 7.44
N ALA A 98 3.18 12.52 7.02
CA ALA A 98 2.79 12.28 5.63
C ALA A 98 1.36 12.76 5.32
N LEU A 99 0.51 13.02 6.32
CA LEU A 99 -0.93 13.19 6.13
C LEU A 99 -1.31 14.41 5.29
N ASP A 100 -0.66 15.54 5.48
CA ASP A 100 -0.98 16.75 4.70
C ASP A 100 -0.71 16.52 3.20
N PHE A 101 0.43 15.90 2.90
CA PHE A 101 0.82 15.56 1.53
C PHE A 101 -0.12 14.51 0.93
N LEU A 102 -0.42 13.47 1.67
CA LEU A 102 -1.37 12.41 1.30
C LEU A 102 -2.76 12.99 1.04
N SER A 103 -3.28 13.81 1.96
CA SER A 103 -4.60 14.46 1.83
C SER A 103 -4.70 15.34 0.59
N ALA A 104 -3.62 16.06 0.26
CA ALA A 104 -3.58 16.89 -0.95
C ALA A 104 -3.67 16.03 -2.22
N ASN A 105 -2.96 14.90 -2.28
CA ASN A 105 -3.04 13.96 -3.40
C ASN A 105 -4.44 13.33 -3.53
N VAL A 106 -5.02 12.89 -2.42
CA VAL A 106 -6.38 12.32 -2.41
C VAL A 106 -7.40 13.32 -2.95
N LYS A 107 -7.39 14.55 -2.44
CA LYS A 107 -8.28 15.63 -2.90
C LYS A 107 -8.12 15.96 -4.38
N ALA A 108 -6.89 15.96 -4.87
CA ALA A 108 -6.60 16.34 -6.27
C ALA A 108 -7.03 15.27 -7.29
N ASN A 109 -7.19 14.01 -6.86
CA ASN A 109 -7.41 12.88 -7.75
C ASN A 109 -8.79 12.21 -7.61
N LEU A 110 -9.55 12.54 -6.58
CA LEU A 110 -10.89 11.97 -6.42
C LEU A 110 -11.98 12.97 -6.82
N PRO A 111 -12.98 12.53 -7.61
CA PRO A 111 -14.21 13.28 -7.82
C PRO A 111 -14.91 13.60 -6.49
N GLN A 112 -15.65 14.70 -6.44
CA GLN A 112 -16.27 15.20 -5.21
C GLN A 112 -17.21 14.15 -4.56
N ASP A 113 -17.93 13.41 -5.38
CA ASP A 113 -18.84 12.35 -4.93
C ASP A 113 -18.08 11.16 -4.31
N SER A 114 -16.90 10.82 -4.83
CA SER A 114 -16.06 9.74 -4.31
C SER A 114 -15.33 10.13 -3.02
N GLN A 115 -15.12 11.43 -2.77
CA GLN A 115 -14.45 11.92 -1.54
C GLN A 115 -15.26 11.63 -0.28
N VAL A 116 -16.59 11.49 -0.39
CA VAL A 116 -17.49 11.21 0.75
C VAL A 116 -17.22 9.82 1.35
N SER A 117 -16.72 8.88 0.54
CA SER A 117 -16.41 7.50 0.96
C SER A 117 -14.96 7.31 1.37
N VAL A 118 -14.16 8.40 1.47
CA VAL A 118 -12.73 8.32 1.78
C VAL A 118 -12.39 9.11 3.03
N THR A 119 -11.64 8.49 3.92
CA THR A 119 -11.07 9.12 5.12
C THR A 119 -9.54 9.00 5.06
N VAL A 120 -8.82 10.10 5.21
CA VAL A 120 -7.37 10.09 5.45
C VAL A 120 -7.15 10.18 6.95
N SER A 121 -6.37 9.25 7.52
CA SER A 121 -6.19 9.13 8.97
C SER A 121 -4.77 8.73 9.34
N GLU A 122 -4.33 9.17 10.52
CA GLU A 122 -3.04 8.79 11.08
C GLU A 122 -3.07 7.35 11.57
N LEU A 123 -2.11 6.54 11.17
CA LEU A 123 -1.87 5.22 11.75
C LEU A 123 -0.36 4.93 11.81
N THR A 124 0.18 4.92 13.02
CA THR A 124 1.50 4.35 13.32
C THR A 124 1.29 2.88 13.69
N TRP A 125 1.97 1.97 12.99
CA TRP A 125 1.77 0.54 13.24
C TRP A 125 2.12 0.15 14.68
N GLY A 126 1.24 -0.62 15.29
CA GLY A 126 1.34 -1.06 16.69
C GLY A 126 0.92 -0.03 17.73
N GLU A 127 0.51 1.19 17.32
CA GLU A 127 0.18 2.28 18.23
C GLU A 127 -1.25 2.78 18.00
N GLY A 128 -1.99 3.09 19.07
CA GLY A 128 -3.31 3.71 19.00
C GLY A 128 -4.35 2.90 18.22
N LEU A 129 -4.20 1.57 18.18
CA LEU A 129 -5.04 0.69 17.37
C LEU A 129 -6.51 0.71 17.82
N GLU A 130 -6.79 1.05 19.07
CA GLU A 130 -8.16 1.20 19.62
C GLU A 130 -8.97 2.29 18.91
N ARG A 131 -8.34 3.18 18.16
CA ARG A 131 -9.00 4.19 17.30
C ARG A 131 -9.63 3.56 16.05
N TYR A 132 -9.29 2.33 15.73
CA TYR A 132 -9.78 1.58 14.58
C TYR A 132 -10.62 0.39 15.05
N PRO A 133 -11.74 0.08 14.38
CA PRO A 133 -12.58 -1.04 14.77
C PRO A 133 -11.82 -2.37 14.60
N ALA A 134 -11.74 -3.16 15.68
CA ALA A 134 -11.10 -4.46 15.63
C ALA A 134 -11.86 -5.39 14.66
N GLY A 135 -11.16 -5.94 13.66
CA GLY A 135 -11.78 -6.77 12.62
C GLY A 135 -12.81 -6.05 11.77
N GLY A 136 -12.77 -4.72 11.70
CA GLY A 136 -13.81 -3.89 11.08
C GLY A 136 -13.64 -3.66 9.57
N PHE A 137 -12.62 -4.23 8.96
CA PHE A 137 -12.34 -4.04 7.53
C PHE A 137 -12.53 -5.33 6.75
N ASP A 138 -13.11 -5.22 5.56
CA ASP A 138 -13.22 -6.34 4.62
C ASP A 138 -11.87 -6.61 3.95
N ILE A 139 -11.11 -5.53 3.66
CA ILE A 139 -9.85 -5.61 2.93
C ILE A 139 -8.82 -4.67 3.56
N VAL A 140 -7.60 -5.19 3.74
CA VAL A 140 -6.42 -4.42 4.14
C VAL A 140 -5.44 -4.42 2.98
N LEU A 141 -5.02 -3.22 2.55
CA LEU A 141 -4.07 -3.01 1.45
C LEU A 141 -2.73 -2.50 1.98
N GLY A 142 -1.63 -2.99 1.41
CA GLY A 142 -0.31 -2.47 1.69
C GLY A 142 0.64 -2.66 0.51
N ALA A 143 1.30 -1.60 0.09
CA ALA A 143 2.24 -1.62 -1.03
C ALA A 143 3.63 -1.13 -0.62
N ASP A 144 4.64 -1.99 -0.77
CA ASP A 144 6.06 -1.78 -0.41
C ASP A 144 6.28 -1.38 1.06
N ILE A 145 5.47 -1.93 1.98
CA ILE A 145 5.49 -1.60 3.42
C ILE A 145 6.38 -2.52 4.26
N ILE A 146 6.96 -3.57 3.69
CA ILE A 146 7.78 -4.56 4.40
C ILE A 146 9.29 -4.33 4.19
N TYR A 147 9.78 -3.12 4.38
CA TYR A 147 11.18 -2.73 4.11
C TYR A 147 12.00 -2.39 5.36
N LEU A 148 11.37 -2.14 6.51
CA LEU A 148 12.02 -1.81 7.77
C LEU A 148 11.79 -2.93 8.80
N GLU A 149 12.83 -3.69 9.12
CA GLU A 149 12.73 -4.86 10.00
C GLU A 149 12.18 -4.54 11.41
N ASN A 150 12.54 -3.38 11.95
CA ASN A 150 12.03 -2.92 13.24
C ASN A 150 10.53 -2.61 13.27
N THR A 151 9.88 -2.51 12.11
CA THR A 151 8.43 -2.29 12.00
C THR A 151 7.63 -3.58 11.79
N PHE A 152 8.28 -4.75 11.64
CA PHE A 152 7.61 -6.00 11.31
C PHE A 152 6.65 -6.47 12.41
N VAL A 153 7.08 -6.44 13.67
CA VAL A 153 6.22 -6.82 14.80
C VAL A 153 5.06 -5.84 14.96
N PRO A 154 5.26 -4.51 14.99
CA PRO A 154 4.17 -3.54 14.98
C PRO A 154 3.19 -3.70 13.80
N LEU A 155 3.68 -3.98 12.59
CA LEU A 155 2.83 -4.21 11.42
C LEU A 155 1.97 -5.46 11.58
N LEU A 156 2.53 -6.56 12.10
CA LEU A 156 1.77 -7.79 12.37
C LEU A 156 0.71 -7.57 13.45
N GLN A 157 0.99 -6.81 14.51
CA GLN A 157 0.02 -6.43 15.52
C GLN A 157 -1.13 -5.61 14.93
N THR A 158 -0.79 -4.68 14.01
CA THR A 158 -1.78 -3.87 13.30
C THR A 158 -2.67 -4.75 12.41
N LEU A 159 -2.07 -5.66 11.64
CA LEU A 159 -2.82 -6.62 10.81
C LEU A 159 -3.73 -7.51 11.65
N ASP A 160 -3.22 -8.01 12.79
CA ASP A 160 -4.03 -8.84 13.69
C ASP A 160 -5.23 -8.09 14.26
N HIS A 161 -5.04 -6.83 14.66
CA HIS A 161 -6.12 -5.98 15.16
C HIS A 161 -7.18 -5.69 14.08
N LEU A 162 -6.76 -5.30 12.88
CA LEU A 162 -7.65 -4.83 11.81
C LEU A 162 -8.42 -5.97 11.13
N CYS A 163 -7.89 -7.21 11.18
CA CYS A 163 -8.46 -8.34 10.47
C CYS A 163 -9.42 -9.15 11.35
N SER A 164 -10.56 -9.51 10.78
CA SER A 164 -11.46 -10.58 11.23
C SER A 164 -11.12 -11.91 10.52
N ASP A 165 -11.89 -12.96 10.76
CA ASP A 165 -11.77 -14.25 10.07
C ASP A 165 -12.13 -14.18 8.57
N THR A 166 -12.80 -13.10 8.15
CA THR A 166 -13.24 -12.89 6.76
C THR A 166 -12.44 -11.80 6.03
N THR A 167 -11.59 -11.06 6.74
CA THR A 167 -10.78 -9.99 6.15
C THR A 167 -9.74 -10.56 5.20
N VAL A 168 -9.60 -9.94 4.04
CA VAL A 168 -8.55 -10.23 3.06
C VAL A 168 -7.45 -9.17 3.18
N VAL A 169 -6.22 -9.60 3.37
CA VAL A 169 -5.03 -8.74 3.30
C VAL A 169 -4.39 -8.91 1.93
N LEU A 170 -4.09 -7.81 1.26
CA LEU A 170 -3.30 -7.78 0.02
C LEU A 170 -2.01 -7.00 0.27
N LEU A 171 -0.87 -7.65 0.05
CA LEU A 171 0.45 -7.04 0.18
C LEU A 171 1.17 -7.13 -1.16
N ALA A 172 1.52 -5.99 -1.74
CA ALA A 172 2.40 -5.92 -2.90
C ALA A 172 3.80 -5.50 -2.46
N CYS A 173 4.81 -6.25 -2.85
CA CYS A 173 6.18 -5.97 -2.48
C CYS A 173 7.19 -6.57 -3.45
N LYS A 174 8.38 -6.00 -3.45
CA LYS A 174 9.56 -6.60 -4.05
C LYS A 174 10.36 -7.33 -2.97
N ILE A 175 10.70 -8.59 -3.23
CA ILE A 175 11.58 -9.35 -2.33
C ILE A 175 13.03 -9.04 -2.70
N ARG A 176 13.66 -8.17 -1.92
CA ARG A 176 15.04 -7.68 -2.17
C ARG A 176 16.08 -8.34 -1.28
N TYR A 177 15.67 -8.71 -0.06
CA TYR A 177 16.56 -9.18 1.00
C TYR A 177 15.93 -10.32 1.81
N GLU A 178 16.77 -11.05 2.51
CA GLU A 178 16.34 -12.14 3.42
C GLU A 178 15.31 -11.67 4.45
N ARG A 179 15.46 -10.43 4.96
CA ARG A 179 14.48 -9.84 5.90
C ARG A 179 13.05 -9.78 5.33
N ASP A 180 12.89 -9.55 4.04
CA ASP A 180 11.57 -9.48 3.39
C ASP A 180 10.91 -10.88 3.40
N THR A 181 11.70 -11.91 3.14
CA THR A 181 11.28 -13.32 3.29
C THR A 181 10.98 -13.68 4.74
N ASN A 182 11.77 -13.16 5.70
CA ASN A 182 11.55 -13.36 7.13
C ASN A 182 10.21 -12.77 7.57
N PHE A 183 9.84 -11.57 7.09
CA PHE A 183 8.51 -11.01 7.35
C PHE A 183 7.39 -11.95 6.88
N LEU A 184 7.47 -12.47 5.65
CA LEU A 184 6.49 -13.45 5.15
C LEU A 184 6.45 -14.71 6.01
N GLY A 185 7.59 -15.16 6.52
CA GLY A 185 7.68 -16.26 7.48
C GLY A 185 6.98 -15.97 8.82
N MET A 186 7.10 -14.72 9.31
CA MET A 186 6.39 -14.26 10.51
C MET A 186 4.87 -14.15 10.26
N LEU A 187 4.46 -13.59 9.12
CA LEU A 187 3.06 -13.48 8.73
C LEU A 187 2.39 -14.84 8.63
N LYS A 188 3.06 -15.85 8.05
CA LYS A 188 2.56 -17.22 7.91
C LYS A 188 2.31 -17.96 9.24
N LYS A 189 2.79 -17.44 10.37
CA LYS A 189 2.47 -18.00 11.69
C LYS A 189 1.05 -17.66 12.17
N GLN A 190 0.46 -16.59 11.64
CA GLN A 190 -0.85 -16.07 12.07
C GLN A 190 -1.86 -16.04 10.91
N PHE A 191 -1.37 -15.99 9.67
CA PHE A 191 -2.17 -15.89 8.46
C PHE A 191 -1.84 -17.02 7.49
N SER A 192 -2.84 -17.49 6.74
CA SER A 192 -2.62 -18.22 5.50
C SER A 192 -2.16 -17.22 4.46
N VAL A 193 -1.10 -17.51 3.71
CA VAL A 193 -0.49 -16.59 2.75
C VAL A 193 -0.30 -17.28 1.42
N GLU A 194 -0.84 -16.69 0.37
CA GLU A 194 -0.77 -17.18 -1.01
C GLU A 194 -0.22 -16.07 -1.92
N GLU A 195 0.70 -16.41 -2.83
CA GLU A 195 1.08 -15.53 -3.92
C GLU A 195 0.02 -15.60 -5.02
N VAL A 196 -0.67 -14.50 -5.27
CA VAL A 196 -1.81 -14.46 -6.21
C VAL A 196 -1.50 -13.76 -7.53
N TYR A 197 -0.39 -13.00 -7.58
CA TYR A 197 0.07 -12.33 -8.78
C TYR A 197 1.55 -12.01 -8.71
N TYR A 198 2.25 -12.11 -9.83
CA TYR A 198 3.63 -11.69 -10.00
C TYR A 198 3.79 -10.88 -11.28
N GLU A 199 4.32 -9.67 -11.15
CA GLU A 199 4.66 -8.79 -12.26
C GLU A 199 6.17 -8.83 -12.52
N ASN A 200 6.57 -9.50 -13.60
CA ASN A 200 7.97 -9.86 -13.85
C ASN A 200 8.85 -8.69 -14.28
N GLN A 201 8.30 -7.64 -14.95
CA GLN A 201 9.11 -6.51 -15.42
C GLN A 201 9.61 -5.64 -14.27
N ARG A 202 8.79 -5.50 -13.20
CA ARG A 202 9.12 -4.75 -12.00
C ARG A 202 9.61 -5.64 -10.86
N ASP A 203 9.47 -6.96 -11.01
CA ASP A 203 9.79 -7.96 -9.99
C ASP A 203 9.01 -7.68 -8.69
N ILE A 204 7.68 -7.56 -8.84
CA ILE A 204 6.74 -7.32 -7.74
C ILE A 204 5.81 -8.51 -7.58
N HIS A 205 5.71 -8.99 -6.35
CA HIS A 205 4.79 -10.03 -5.92
C HIS A 205 3.57 -9.42 -5.24
N VAL A 206 2.39 -9.97 -5.48
CA VAL A 206 1.18 -9.67 -4.71
C VAL A 206 0.80 -10.91 -3.91
N TYR A 207 0.78 -10.76 -2.60
CA TYR A 207 0.36 -11.80 -1.67
C TYR A 207 -1.04 -11.50 -1.16
N LYS A 208 -1.86 -12.53 -1.10
CA LYS A 208 -3.15 -12.54 -0.43
C LYS A 208 -3.01 -13.30 0.88
N ALA A 209 -3.48 -12.71 1.98
CA ALA A 209 -3.46 -13.36 3.27
C ALA A 209 -4.81 -13.22 3.99
N TRP A 210 -5.10 -14.18 4.88
CA TRP A 210 -6.27 -14.20 5.74
C TRP A 210 -5.93 -14.92 7.03
N LYS A 211 -6.59 -14.58 8.14
CA LYS A 211 -6.31 -15.17 9.45
C LYS A 211 -6.44 -16.70 9.40
N LEU A 212 -5.53 -17.37 10.08
CA LEU A 212 -5.67 -18.80 10.33
C LEU A 212 -6.86 -19.00 11.25
N LYS A 213 -7.78 -19.91 10.88
CA LYS A 213 -8.87 -20.29 11.76
C LYS A 213 -8.29 -20.86 13.05
N GLN A 214 -8.53 -20.20 14.17
CA GLN A 214 -8.22 -20.78 15.47
C GLN A 214 -9.02 -22.09 15.57
N ARG A 215 -8.33 -23.21 15.78
CA ARG A 215 -9.02 -24.42 16.24
C ARG A 215 -9.66 -24.05 17.58
N ARG A 216 -10.98 -23.92 17.62
CA ARG A 216 -11.70 -23.97 18.88
C ARG A 216 -11.59 -25.43 19.32
N ASP A 217 -10.64 -25.71 20.22
CA ASP A 217 -10.64 -26.98 20.95
C ASP A 217 -11.96 -27.04 21.71
N LEU A 218 -12.78 -28.03 21.33
CA LEU A 218 -14.04 -28.40 21.99
C LEU A 218 -13.71 -29.11 23.30
#